data_f70709fd1f2610792c1723bc56d4827c
#
_entry.id   f70709fd1f2610792c1723bc56d4827c
#
_cell.length_a   1.000
_cell.length_b   1.000
_cell.length_c   1.000
_cell.angle_alpha   90.00
_cell.angle_beta   90.00
_cell.angle_gamma   90.00
#
_symmetry.space_group_name_H-M   'P 1'
#
loop_
_entity.id
_entity.type
_entity.pdbx_description
1 polymer ?
#
loop_
_entity_poly.entity_id
_entity_poly.type
_entity_poly.pdbx_seq_one_letter_code
_entity_poly.pdbx_strand_id
1 'polypeptide(L)'
;MKGFKKGLMGFLNAVAKVYLTVIRGTPVVIQLLIIYFVIFASSDNGVVIAALAFGINSGAYVAEIVRGGIMSIDRGQMEAGRSLGFNYIETMRYIIIPQAFKNVLPSLANEFIALLKETSVSGYVAVMDLTRAGNIIRGKTFSAFMPLIAVALIYLFMVMVLTYFVGILERRLRNSER
;
A
#
# COMPACT_ATOMS: atom_id res chain seq x y z
N MET A 1 -32.04 15.75 -10.56
CA MET A 1 -31.18 14.66 -10.13
C MET A 1 -29.75 14.65 -10.72
N LYS A 2 -29.50 15.09 -11.96
CA LYS A 2 -28.14 15.12 -12.56
C LYS A 2 -27.16 16.10 -11.86
N GLY A 3 -27.64 17.27 -11.41
CA GLY A 3 -26.79 18.27 -10.72
C GLY A 3 -26.29 17.81 -9.35
N PHE A 4 -27.14 17.20 -8.52
CA PHE A 4 -26.78 16.69 -7.20
C PHE A 4 -25.72 15.57 -7.27
N LYS A 5 -25.88 14.62 -8.21
CA LYS A 5 -24.87 13.56 -8.43
C LYS A 5 -23.52 14.13 -8.85
N LYS A 6 -23.50 15.17 -9.70
CA LYS A 6 -22.26 15.83 -10.13
C LYS A 6 -21.58 16.58 -8.97
N GLY A 7 -22.35 17.26 -8.13
CA GLY A 7 -21.83 17.92 -6.93
C GLY A 7 -21.25 16.92 -5.91
N LEU A 8 -21.97 15.83 -5.64
CA LEU A 8 -21.50 14.77 -4.75
C LEU A 8 -20.21 14.11 -5.25
N MET A 9 -20.13 13.79 -6.55
CA MET A 9 -18.91 13.24 -7.15
C MET A 9 -17.73 14.21 -7.08
N GLY A 10 -17.98 15.52 -7.27
CA GLY A 10 -16.98 16.57 -7.12
C GLY A 10 -16.44 16.63 -5.69
N PHE A 11 -17.33 16.59 -4.70
CA PHE A 11 -16.96 16.57 -3.29
C PHE A 11 -16.13 15.33 -2.92
N LEU A 12 -16.59 14.12 -3.29
CA LEU A 12 -15.86 12.88 -3.04
C LEU A 12 -14.46 12.89 -3.68
N ASN A 13 -14.35 13.41 -4.90
CA ASN A 13 -13.05 13.55 -5.57
C ASN A 13 -12.13 14.54 -4.86
N ALA A 14 -12.66 15.64 -4.32
CA ALA A 14 -11.87 16.58 -3.52
C ALA A 14 -11.36 15.94 -2.22
N VAL A 15 -12.24 15.23 -1.50
CA VAL A 15 -11.85 14.48 -0.28
C VAL A 15 -10.78 13.44 -0.57
N ALA A 16 -10.94 12.66 -1.65
CA ALA A 16 -9.95 11.66 -2.06
C ALA A 16 -8.60 12.31 -2.39
N LYS A 17 -8.59 13.44 -3.11
CA LYS A 17 -7.36 14.17 -3.42
C LYS A 17 -6.66 14.68 -2.16
N VAL A 18 -7.41 15.25 -1.21
CA VAL A 18 -6.85 15.71 0.07
C VAL A 18 -6.24 14.52 0.83
N TYR A 19 -6.98 13.42 0.94
CA TYR A 19 -6.48 12.19 1.57
C TYR A 19 -5.16 11.71 0.95
N LEU A 20 -5.12 11.54 -0.38
CA LEU A 20 -3.92 11.10 -1.08
C LEU A 20 -2.75 12.07 -0.89
N THR A 21 -3.01 13.38 -0.95
CA THR A 21 -1.98 14.40 -0.81
C THR A 21 -1.40 14.41 0.60
N VAL A 22 -2.24 14.37 1.63
CA VAL A 22 -1.80 14.41 3.04
C VAL A 22 -1.07 13.12 3.41
N ILE A 23 -1.66 11.97 3.11
CA ILE A 23 -1.09 10.68 3.52
C ILE A 23 0.22 10.38 2.80
N ARG A 24 0.31 10.64 1.50
CA ARG A 24 1.54 10.39 0.74
C ARG A 24 2.58 11.52 0.89
N GLY A 25 2.16 12.69 1.36
CA GLY A 25 3.03 13.84 1.60
C GLY A 25 3.62 13.90 3.01
N THR A 26 3.25 13.00 3.92
CA THR A 26 3.74 13.00 5.31
C THR A 26 4.38 11.65 5.66
N PRO A 27 5.42 11.62 6.54
CA PRO A 27 6.08 10.38 6.94
C PRO A 27 5.13 9.44 7.71
N VAL A 28 5.14 8.15 7.39
CA VAL A 28 4.29 7.14 8.04
C VAL A 28 4.49 7.08 9.56
N VAL A 29 5.72 7.28 10.05
CA VAL A 29 6.01 7.30 11.48
C VAL A 29 5.27 8.43 12.20
N ILE A 30 5.18 9.62 11.58
CA ILE A 30 4.46 10.76 12.16
C ILE A 30 2.95 10.48 12.17
N GLN A 31 2.41 9.88 11.11
CA GLN A 31 1.00 9.46 11.05
C GLN A 31 0.69 8.46 12.16
N LEU A 32 1.55 7.45 12.35
CA LEU A 32 1.43 6.45 13.41
C LEU A 32 1.40 7.13 14.80
N LEU A 33 2.32 8.06 15.07
CA LEU A 33 2.37 8.77 16.35
C LEU A 33 1.13 9.64 16.60
N ILE A 34 0.65 10.36 15.58
CA ILE A 34 -0.58 11.16 15.68
C ILE A 34 -1.78 10.26 15.95
N ILE A 35 -1.93 9.17 15.21
CA ILE A 35 -3.07 8.26 15.37
C ILE A 35 -3.03 7.63 16.77
N TYR A 36 -1.86 7.21 17.24
CA TYR A 36 -1.72 6.56 18.53
C TYR A 36 -1.87 7.53 19.71
N PHE A 37 -1.10 8.62 19.75
CA PHE A 37 -1.01 9.51 20.91
C PHE A 37 -2.07 10.62 20.94
N VAL A 38 -2.68 10.96 19.80
CA VAL A 38 -3.65 12.06 19.70
C VAL A 38 -5.07 11.53 19.48
N ILE A 39 -5.27 10.67 18.47
CA ILE A 39 -6.62 10.22 18.10
C ILE A 39 -7.10 9.10 19.03
N PHE A 40 -6.25 8.14 19.33
CA PHE A 40 -6.57 6.96 20.17
C PHE A 40 -5.80 6.97 21.48
N ALA A 41 -5.54 8.14 22.06
CA ALA A 41 -4.78 8.30 23.30
C ALA A 41 -5.34 7.50 24.51
N SER A 42 -6.62 7.20 24.51
CA SER A 42 -7.31 6.44 25.58
C SER A 42 -7.40 4.93 25.31
N SER A 43 -6.78 4.44 24.25
CA SER A 43 -6.87 3.02 23.87
C SER A 43 -5.60 2.27 24.24
N ASP A 44 -5.77 1.11 24.88
CA ASP A 44 -4.64 0.25 25.31
C ASP A 44 -4.16 -0.73 24.21
N ASN A 45 -4.87 -0.80 23.07
CA ASN A 45 -4.54 -1.76 22.03
C ASN A 45 -3.63 -1.18 20.93
N GLY A 46 -2.33 -1.08 21.24
CA GLY A 46 -1.33 -0.54 20.31
C GLY A 46 -1.23 -1.28 18.99
N VAL A 47 -1.47 -2.60 18.97
CA VAL A 47 -1.40 -3.40 17.73
C VAL A 47 -2.52 -3.01 16.76
N VAL A 48 -3.76 -2.89 17.24
CA VAL A 48 -4.90 -2.49 16.41
C VAL A 48 -4.72 -1.08 15.89
N ILE A 49 -4.23 -0.16 16.73
CA ILE A 49 -3.99 1.22 16.32
C ILE A 49 -2.88 1.30 15.26
N ALA A 50 -1.80 0.56 15.45
CA ALA A 50 -0.72 0.48 14.46
C ALA A 50 -1.24 -0.10 13.14
N ALA A 51 -2.05 -1.18 13.19
CA ALA A 51 -2.66 -1.77 11.99
C ALA A 51 -3.58 -0.78 11.26
N LEU A 52 -4.37 0.03 11.98
CA LEU A 52 -5.18 1.09 11.40
C LEU A 52 -4.32 2.18 10.74
N ALA A 53 -3.26 2.62 11.41
CA ALA A 53 -2.36 3.65 10.89
C ALA A 53 -1.68 3.20 9.59
N PHE A 54 -1.10 2.01 9.58
CA PHE A 54 -0.48 1.43 8.38
C PHE A 54 -1.52 1.13 7.29
N GLY A 55 -2.72 0.69 7.64
CA GLY A 55 -3.81 0.47 6.70
C GLY A 55 -4.27 1.76 6.02
N ILE A 56 -4.39 2.87 6.75
CA ILE A 56 -4.71 4.19 6.20
C ILE A 56 -3.58 4.66 5.28
N ASN A 57 -2.32 4.47 5.67
CA ASN A 57 -1.17 4.85 4.86
C ASN A 57 -1.11 4.02 3.56
N SER A 58 -1.05 2.69 3.66
CA SER A 58 -0.98 1.79 2.50
C SER A 58 -2.20 1.92 1.58
N GLY A 59 -3.39 2.20 2.12
CA GLY A 59 -4.60 2.47 1.33
C GLY A 59 -4.42 3.62 0.32
N ALA A 60 -3.65 4.65 0.66
CA ALA A 60 -3.36 5.74 -0.26
C ALA A 60 -2.42 5.31 -1.40
N TYR A 61 -1.42 4.48 -1.10
CA TYR A 61 -0.52 3.91 -2.13
C TYR A 61 -1.25 2.90 -3.02
N VAL A 62 -2.06 2.02 -2.44
CA VAL A 62 -2.90 1.06 -3.18
C VAL A 62 -3.85 1.78 -4.13
N ALA A 63 -4.51 2.86 -3.69
CA ALA A 63 -5.38 3.65 -4.56
C ALA A 63 -4.63 4.21 -5.78
N GLU A 64 -3.40 4.70 -5.59
CA GLU A 64 -2.58 5.22 -6.66
C GLU A 64 -2.05 4.12 -7.60
N ILE A 65 -1.68 2.95 -7.06
CA ILE A 65 -1.29 1.77 -7.84
C ILE A 65 -2.44 1.34 -8.74
N VAL A 66 -3.66 1.23 -8.19
CA VAL A 66 -4.86 0.88 -8.98
C VAL A 66 -5.16 1.91 -10.05
N ARG A 67 -5.10 3.22 -9.69
CA ARG A 67 -5.28 4.31 -10.66
C ARG A 67 -4.24 4.22 -11.78
N GLY A 68 -2.97 4.05 -11.45
CA GLY A 68 -1.87 3.91 -12.41
C GLY A 68 -2.05 2.70 -13.32
N GLY A 69 -2.44 1.55 -12.77
CA GLY A 69 -2.70 0.34 -13.55
C GLY A 69 -3.86 0.47 -14.54
N ILE A 70 -4.94 1.16 -14.16
CA ILE A 70 -6.03 1.45 -15.11
C ILE A 70 -5.57 2.41 -16.20
N MET A 71 -4.79 3.43 -15.84
CA MET A 71 -4.29 4.43 -16.80
C MET A 71 -3.18 3.90 -17.71
N SER A 72 -2.52 2.79 -17.37
CA SER A 72 -1.51 2.15 -18.20
C SER A 72 -2.08 1.39 -19.39
N ILE A 73 -3.39 1.14 -19.40
CA ILE A 73 -4.03 0.45 -20.52
C ILE A 73 -4.14 1.40 -21.72
N ASP A 74 -3.76 0.91 -22.88
CA ASP A 74 -3.82 1.67 -24.13
C ASP A 74 -5.24 2.19 -24.40
N ARG A 75 -5.35 3.46 -24.81
CA ARG A 75 -6.65 4.11 -25.08
C ARG A 75 -7.39 3.45 -26.24
N GLY A 76 -6.68 2.85 -27.18
CA GLY A 76 -7.25 2.07 -28.27
C GLY A 76 -8.11 0.90 -27.79
N GLN A 77 -7.84 0.33 -26.62
CA GLN A 77 -8.69 -0.71 -26.03
C GLN A 77 -10.10 -0.18 -25.69
N MET A 78 -10.18 1.06 -25.21
CA MET A 78 -11.48 1.72 -24.97
C MET A 78 -12.21 2.02 -26.28
N GLU A 79 -11.49 2.47 -27.29
CA GLU A 79 -12.03 2.77 -28.63
C GLU A 79 -12.49 1.51 -29.33
N ALA A 80 -11.72 0.44 -29.30
CA ALA A 80 -12.08 -0.86 -29.86
C ALA A 80 -13.34 -1.44 -29.19
N GLY A 81 -13.44 -1.39 -27.86
CA GLY A 81 -14.63 -1.83 -27.14
C GLY A 81 -15.87 -1.06 -27.57
N ARG A 82 -15.75 0.26 -27.72
CA ARG A 82 -16.86 1.11 -28.20
C ARG A 82 -17.25 0.82 -29.65
N SER A 83 -16.30 0.51 -30.51
CA SER A 83 -16.53 0.12 -31.90
C SER A 83 -17.24 -1.23 -32.02
N LEU A 84 -17.07 -2.11 -31.04
CA LEU A 84 -17.82 -3.36 -30.91
C LEU A 84 -19.23 -3.17 -30.31
N GLY A 85 -19.63 -1.94 -30.01
CA GLY A 85 -20.96 -1.62 -29.46
C GLY A 85 -21.06 -1.64 -27.94
N PHE A 86 -19.95 -1.87 -27.22
CA PHE A 86 -19.96 -1.82 -25.76
C PHE A 86 -20.12 -0.39 -25.25
N ASN A 87 -20.92 -0.20 -24.22
CA ASN A 87 -20.95 1.05 -23.49
C ASN A 87 -19.69 1.18 -22.58
N TYR A 88 -19.52 2.34 -21.96
CA TYR A 88 -18.34 2.63 -21.10
C TYR A 88 -18.17 1.60 -19.97
N ILE A 89 -19.27 1.22 -19.32
CA ILE A 89 -19.22 0.29 -18.17
C ILE A 89 -18.85 -1.12 -18.64
N GLU A 90 -19.38 -1.57 -19.75
CA GLU A 90 -19.08 -2.86 -20.36
C GLU A 90 -17.62 -2.92 -20.82
N THR A 91 -17.15 -1.90 -21.52
CA THR A 91 -15.73 -1.80 -21.93
C THR A 91 -14.79 -1.83 -20.72
N MET A 92 -15.11 -1.06 -19.68
CA MET A 92 -14.32 -1.07 -18.43
C MET A 92 -14.30 -2.46 -17.80
N ARG A 93 -15.47 -3.10 -17.69
CA ARG A 93 -15.61 -4.37 -16.97
C ARG A 93 -14.99 -5.56 -17.71
N TYR A 94 -15.16 -5.63 -19.03
CA TYR A 94 -14.78 -6.81 -19.81
C TYR A 94 -13.42 -6.68 -20.50
N ILE A 95 -12.95 -5.46 -20.73
CA ILE A 95 -11.70 -5.21 -21.47
C ILE A 95 -10.65 -4.57 -20.58
N ILE A 96 -10.95 -3.41 -19.98
CA ILE A 96 -9.93 -2.59 -19.29
C ILE A 96 -9.56 -3.19 -17.93
N ILE A 97 -10.54 -3.46 -17.05
CA ILE A 97 -10.26 -3.94 -15.69
C ILE A 97 -9.50 -5.26 -15.66
N PRO A 98 -9.82 -6.29 -16.47
CA PRO A 98 -9.05 -7.52 -16.48
C PRO A 98 -7.58 -7.35 -16.87
N GLN A 99 -7.29 -6.45 -17.82
CA GLN A 99 -5.94 -6.11 -18.23
C GLN A 99 -5.23 -5.27 -17.12
N ALA A 100 -5.91 -4.24 -16.60
CA ALA A 100 -5.39 -3.40 -15.53
C ALA A 100 -5.04 -4.23 -14.28
N PHE A 101 -5.84 -5.24 -13.94
CA PHE A 101 -5.60 -6.11 -12.79
C PHE A 101 -4.25 -6.84 -12.89
N LYS A 102 -3.88 -7.31 -14.09
CA LYS A 102 -2.58 -7.94 -14.31
C LYS A 102 -1.42 -6.98 -14.08
N ASN A 103 -1.57 -5.70 -14.49
CA ASN A 103 -0.55 -4.66 -14.30
C ASN A 103 -0.47 -4.20 -12.83
N VAL A 104 -1.60 -4.19 -12.11
CA VAL A 104 -1.70 -3.77 -10.72
C VAL A 104 -1.12 -4.81 -9.76
N LEU A 105 -1.32 -6.10 -10.05
CA LEU A 105 -1.01 -7.17 -9.10
C LEU A 105 0.47 -7.23 -8.67
N PRO A 106 1.47 -7.09 -9.57
CA PRO A 106 2.87 -7.01 -9.17
C PRO A 106 3.17 -5.80 -8.28
N SER A 107 2.58 -4.65 -8.61
CA SER A 107 2.78 -3.41 -7.84
C SER A 107 2.18 -3.53 -6.44
N LEU A 108 1.02 -4.18 -6.27
CA LEU A 108 0.43 -4.48 -4.97
C LEU A 108 1.32 -5.42 -4.15
N ALA A 109 1.91 -6.43 -4.78
CA ALA A 109 2.82 -7.33 -4.10
C ALA A 109 4.09 -6.61 -3.62
N ASN A 110 4.62 -5.67 -4.42
CA ASN A 110 5.73 -4.81 -4.02
C ASN A 110 5.35 -3.84 -2.90
N GLU A 111 4.12 -3.30 -2.91
CA GLU A 111 3.59 -2.48 -1.81
C GLU A 111 3.51 -3.28 -0.50
N PHE A 112 3.10 -4.54 -0.56
CA PHE A 112 3.11 -5.41 0.62
C PHE A 112 4.52 -5.60 1.19
N ILE A 113 5.55 -5.76 0.34
CA ILE A 113 6.96 -5.82 0.77
C ILE A 113 7.42 -4.49 1.38
N ALA A 114 6.98 -3.35 0.83
CA ALA A 114 7.27 -2.04 1.39
C ALA A 114 6.64 -1.89 2.78
N LEU A 115 5.35 -2.25 2.92
CA LEU A 115 4.61 -2.20 4.17
C LEU A 115 5.27 -3.05 5.28
N LEU A 116 5.78 -4.24 4.94
CA LEU A 116 6.53 -5.09 5.89
C LEU A 116 7.74 -4.35 6.48
N LYS A 117 8.47 -3.58 5.66
CA LYS A 117 9.59 -2.76 6.14
C LYS A 117 9.12 -1.56 6.96
N GLU A 118 8.03 -0.93 6.54
CA GLU A 118 7.44 0.23 7.23
C GLU A 118 6.92 -0.14 8.63
N THR A 119 6.40 -1.35 8.83
CA THR A 119 5.98 -1.80 10.17
C THR A 119 7.13 -1.86 11.18
N SER A 120 8.40 -1.80 10.74
CA SER A 120 9.58 -1.72 11.62
C SER A 120 9.62 -0.51 12.56
N VAL A 121 8.74 0.49 12.33
CA VAL A 121 8.60 1.65 13.22
C VAL A 121 7.48 1.49 14.25
N SER A 122 6.78 0.36 14.29
CA SER A 122 5.69 0.11 15.25
C SER A 122 6.17 0.07 16.71
N GLY A 123 7.45 -0.15 16.92
CA GLY A 123 8.10 -0.06 18.22
C GLY A 123 7.97 1.31 18.90
N TYR A 124 7.76 2.39 18.15
CA TYR A 124 7.52 3.74 18.71
C TYR A 124 6.20 3.87 19.46
N VAL A 125 5.23 3.00 19.18
CA VAL A 125 3.92 2.96 19.85
C VAL A 125 3.78 1.72 20.74
N ALA A 126 4.88 1.29 21.33
CA ALA A 126 4.98 0.19 22.29
C ALA A 126 4.61 -1.21 21.74
N VAL A 127 4.39 -1.36 20.43
CA VAL A 127 4.23 -2.67 19.79
C VAL A 127 5.59 -3.39 19.78
N MET A 128 5.60 -4.68 20.16
CA MET A 128 6.81 -5.50 20.13
C MET A 128 7.05 -5.99 18.71
N ASP A 129 7.86 -5.27 17.97
CA ASP A 129 8.34 -5.65 16.65
C ASP A 129 9.80 -6.11 16.68
N LEU A 130 10.33 -6.56 15.55
CA LEU A 130 11.71 -7.03 15.43
C LEU A 130 12.73 -5.92 15.75
N THR A 131 12.47 -4.68 15.31
CA THR A 131 13.33 -3.53 15.55
C THR A 131 13.38 -3.19 17.04
N ARG A 132 12.22 -3.20 17.71
CA ARG A 132 12.13 -2.98 19.15
C ARG A 132 12.85 -4.08 19.94
N ALA A 133 12.70 -5.36 19.55
CA ALA A 133 13.44 -6.46 20.15
C ALA A 133 14.94 -6.25 20.04
N GLY A 134 15.43 -5.86 18.86
CA GLY A 134 16.85 -5.50 18.64
C GLY A 134 17.30 -4.34 19.52
N ASN A 135 16.48 -3.31 19.70
CA ASN A 135 16.80 -2.18 20.56
C ASN A 135 16.84 -2.54 22.06
N ILE A 136 15.98 -3.46 22.51
CA ILE A 136 16.01 -3.99 23.89
C ILE A 136 17.31 -4.76 24.12
N ILE A 137 17.70 -5.63 23.19
CA ILE A 137 18.96 -6.37 23.28
C ILE A 137 20.15 -5.41 23.31
N ARG A 138 20.17 -4.41 22.41
CA ARG A 138 21.17 -3.35 22.39
C ARG A 138 21.30 -2.64 23.74
N GLY A 139 20.18 -2.30 24.37
CA GLY A 139 20.18 -1.65 25.67
C GLY A 139 20.72 -2.55 26.80
N LYS A 140 20.44 -3.85 26.75
CA LYS A 140 20.90 -4.82 27.75
C LYS A 140 22.38 -5.19 27.59
N THR A 141 22.87 -5.25 26.36
CA THR A 141 24.25 -5.68 26.04
C THR A 141 25.23 -4.52 25.92
N PHE A 142 24.74 -3.29 25.89
CA PHE A 142 25.51 -2.07 25.60
C PHE A 142 26.30 -2.15 24.28
N SER A 143 25.87 -3.05 23.37
CA SER A 143 26.46 -3.26 22.05
C SER A 143 25.41 -2.94 20.98
N ALA A 144 25.70 -1.99 20.09
CA ALA A 144 24.79 -1.62 19.02
C ALA A 144 24.96 -2.48 17.76
N PHE A 145 26.19 -2.88 17.44
CA PHE A 145 26.54 -3.49 16.17
C PHE A 145 25.81 -4.82 15.93
N MET A 146 25.99 -5.80 16.84
CA MET A 146 25.43 -7.13 16.64
C MET A 146 23.90 -7.17 16.58
N PRO A 147 23.14 -6.56 17.53
CA PRO A 147 21.70 -6.58 17.47
C PRO A 147 21.12 -5.88 16.22
N LEU A 148 21.69 -4.75 15.82
CA LEU A 148 21.18 -4.03 14.66
C LEU A 148 21.50 -4.75 13.34
N ILE A 149 22.69 -5.34 13.20
CA ILE A 149 23.01 -6.16 12.04
C ILE A 149 22.12 -7.41 11.98
N ALA A 150 21.86 -8.08 13.12
CA ALA A 150 20.96 -9.22 13.15
C ALA A 150 19.54 -8.84 12.69
N VAL A 151 18.99 -7.72 13.18
CA VAL A 151 17.69 -7.19 12.73
C VAL A 151 17.70 -6.91 11.22
N ALA A 152 18.75 -6.24 10.72
CA ALA A 152 18.88 -5.93 9.29
C ALA A 152 18.93 -7.20 8.42
N LEU A 153 19.68 -8.22 8.85
CA LEU A 153 19.79 -9.49 8.13
C LEU A 153 18.47 -10.27 8.11
N ILE A 154 17.71 -10.25 9.22
CA ILE A 154 16.39 -10.89 9.28
C ILE A 154 15.42 -10.19 8.33
N TYR A 155 15.35 -8.84 8.33
CA TYR A 155 14.53 -8.10 7.37
C TYR A 155 14.97 -8.37 5.93
N LEU A 156 16.27 -8.35 5.64
CA LEU A 156 16.80 -8.67 4.34
C LEU A 156 16.36 -10.06 3.87
N PHE A 157 16.50 -11.07 4.73
CA PHE A 157 16.06 -12.43 4.42
C PHE A 157 14.57 -12.50 4.10
N MET A 158 13.72 -11.90 4.94
CA MET A 158 12.27 -11.86 4.70
C MET A 158 11.92 -11.17 3.36
N VAL A 159 12.54 -10.04 3.08
CA VAL A 159 12.34 -9.29 1.83
C VAL A 159 12.81 -10.11 0.62
N MET A 160 13.97 -10.76 0.70
CA MET A 160 14.48 -11.62 -0.39
C MET A 160 13.51 -12.77 -0.70
N VAL A 161 12.99 -13.44 0.32
CA VAL A 161 12.01 -14.53 0.16
C VAL A 161 10.74 -14.02 -0.51
N LEU A 162 10.19 -12.89 -0.03
CA LEU A 162 8.98 -12.31 -0.63
C LEU A 162 9.21 -11.83 -2.06
N THR A 163 10.33 -11.17 -2.32
CA THR A 163 10.70 -10.71 -3.67
C THR A 163 10.85 -11.88 -4.65
N TYR A 164 11.38 -13.00 -4.20
CA TYR A 164 11.44 -14.22 -5.01
C TYR A 164 10.05 -14.70 -5.44
N PHE A 165 9.08 -14.74 -4.51
CA PHE A 165 7.71 -15.13 -4.83
C PHE A 165 7.02 -14.12 -5.75
N VAL A 166 7.24 -12.82 -5.52
CA VAL A 166 6.73 -11.76 -6.42
C VAL A 166 7.29 -11.92 -7.83
N GLY A 167 8.58 -12.21 -7.98
CA GLY A 167 9.20 -12.47 -9.27
C GLY A 167 8.62 -13.69 -10.02
N ILE A 168 8.19 -14.74 -9.29
CA ILE A 168 7.45 -15.86 -9.88
C ILE A 168 6.07 -15.41 -10.38
N LEU A 169 5.36 -14.61 -9.58
CA LEU A 169 4.06 -14.07 -9.94
C LEU A 169 4.15 -13.22 -11.21
N GLU A 170 5.10 -12.29 -11.27
CA GLU A 170 5.33 -11.43 -12.44
C GLU A 170 5.59 -12.22 -13.71
N ARG A 171 6.43 -13.25 -13.63
CA ARG A 171 6.73 -14.13 -14.77
C ARG A 171 5.48 -14.86 -15.27
N ARG A 172 4.62 -15.36 -14.36
CA ARG A 172 3.37 -16.04 -14.73
C ARG A 172 2.39 -15.08 -15.41
N LEU A 173 2.24 -13.87 -14.89
CA LEU A 173 1.34 -12.86 -15.47
C LEU A 173 1.80 -12.46 -16.88
N ARG A 174 3.08 -12.20 -17.06
CA ARG A 174 3.65 -11.85 -18.37
C ARG A 174 3.51 -12.96 -19.43
N ASN A 175 3.62 -14.24 -19.01
CA ASN A 175 3.44 -15.36 -19.93
C ASN A 175 1.97 -15.56 -20.36
N SER A 176 1.01 -15.00 -19.64
CA SER A 176 -0.42 -15.08 -20.00
C SER A 176 -0.82 -13.98 -21.01
N GLU A 177 0.10 -13.14 -21.46
CA GLU A 177 -0.12 -12.11 -22.49
C GLU A 177 0.38 -12.54 -23.90
N ARG A 178 1.03 -13.70 -23.98
CA ARG A 178 1.43 -14.36 -25.25
C ARG A 178 0.42 -15.45 -25.59
#